data_3f6920830e53b8fb22fa0655cd5e06a5
#
_entry.id   3f6920830e53b8fb22fa0655cd5e06a5
#
_cell.length_a   1.000
_cell.length_b   1.000
_cell.length_c   1.000
_cell.angle_alpha   90.00
_cell.angle_beta   90.00
_cell.angle_gamma   90.00
#
_symmetry.space_group_name_H-M   'P 1'
#
loop_
_entity.id
_entity.type
_entity.pdbx_description
1 polymer ?
#
loop_
_entity_poly.entity_id
_entity_poly.type
_entity_poly.pdbx_seq_one_letter_code
_entity_poly.pdbx_strand_id
1 'polypeptide(L)'
;HPSYGTISTQDGFSFTYIMQPEDIVYGLGESNRGINKRGFLYVSNCTDEPNHTEDKQSLYGAHNFIIVDGINHSFGLFVDYPTNLTFDIGYTRQDTLSITCADADLKLYVIDGSDAYDITRQFRHIIGRSYIPPRFAFGFGQSRWGYEKPEDFRKVVSEHRKAHVPLDMVYMD
;
A
#
# COMPACT_ATOMS: atom_id res chain seq x y z
N HIS A 1 -9.12 -22.68 -16.55
CA HIS A 1 -8.92 -21.37 -15.91
C HIS A 1 -8.07 -21.58 -14.67
N PRO A 2 -7.02 -20.78 -14.44
CA PRO A 2 -6.31 -20.82 -13.19
C PRO A 2 -7.28 -20.50 -12.05
N SER A 3 -7.23 -21.28 -10.97
CA SER A 3 -8.00 -20.99 -9.77
C SER A 3 -7.29 -19.88 -9.02
N TYR A 4 -7.84 -18.68 -9.03
CA TYR A 4 -7.30 -17.52 -8.29
C TYR A 4 -7.53 -17.61 -6.78
N GLY A 5 -7.99 -18.74 -6.28
CA GLY A 5 -8.19 -18.99 -4.85
C GLY A 5 -9.62 -19.35 -4.48
N THR A 6 -9.85 -19.43 -3.17
CA THR A 6 -11.12 -19.81 -2.57
C THR A 6 -11.64 -18.67 -1.69
N ILE A 7 -12.93 -18.37 -1.75
CA ILE A 7 -13.62 -17.40 -0.90
C ILE A 7 -14.50 -18.13 0.10
N SER A 8 -14.49 -17.69 1.36
CA SER A 8 -15.44 -18.07 2.39
C SER A 8 -16.02 -16.82 3.05
N THR A 9 -17.33 -16.88 3.38
CA THR A 9 -18.06 -15.78 4.05
C THR A 9 -18.80 -16.28 5.30
N GLN A 10 -18.40 -17.42 5.85
CA GLN A 10 -19.10 -18.06 6.96
C GLN A 10 -18.90 -17.30 8.29
N ASP A 11 -17.68 -16.84 8.55
CA ASP A 11 -17.30 -16.11 9.76
C ASP A 11 -16.58 -14.80 9.39
N GLY A 12 -17.24 -13.91 8.64
CA GLY A 12 -16.62 -12.79 7.98
C GLY A 12 -16.10 -13.18 6.59
N PHE A 13 -15.24 -12.34 5.98
CA PHE A 13 -14.65 -12.62 4.69
C PHE A 13 -13.28 -13.28 4.84
N SER A 14 -13.04 -14.31 4.06
CA SER A 14 -11.70 -14.82 3.81
C SER A 14 -11.51 -15.19 2.34
N PHE A 15 -10.34 -14.84 1.82
CA PHE A 15 -9.82 -15.29 0.53
C PHE A 15 -8.55 -16.07 0.78
N THR A 16 -8.36 -17.21 0.12
CA THR A 16 -7.16 -18.05 0.25
C THR A 16 -6.66 -18.48 -1.12
N TYR A 17 -5.37 -18.29 -1.36
CA TYR A 17 -4.67 -18.72 -2.55
C TYR A 17 -3.42 -19.53 -2.16
N ILE A 18 -3.17 -20.64 -2.85
CA ILE A 18 -1.94 -21.44 -2.65
C ILE A 18 -0.87 -20.93 -3.61
N MET A 19 0.11 -20.28 -3.04
CA MET A 19 1.23 -19.69 -3.78
C MET A 19 2.17 -20.77 -4.31
N GLN A 20 2.64 -20.57 -5.53
CA GLN A 20 3.75 -21.35 -6.07
C GLN A 20 5.09 -20.84 -5.49
N PRO A 21 6.16 -21.65 -5.51
CA PRO A 21 7.47 -21.23 -4.99
C PRO A 21 8.00 -19.94 -5.63
N GLU A 22 7.73 -19.74 -6.91
CA GLU A 22 8.20 -18.61 -7.72
C GLU A 22 7.31 -17.37 -7.65
N ASP A 23 6.11 -17.47 -7.05
CA ASP A 23 5.21 -16.33 -6.94
C ASP A 23 5.85 -15.19 -6.12
N ILE A 24 5.85 -14.00 -6.68
CA ILE A 24 6.22 -12.76 -6.00
C ILE A 24 4.94 -11.99 -5.72
N VAL A 25 4.83 -11.42 -4.53
CA VAL A 25 3.66 -10.61 -4.16
C VAL A 25 4.10 -9.17 -3.97
N TYR A 26 3.54 -8.27 -4.78
CA TYR A 26 3.76 -6.82 -4.72
C TYR A 26 2.54 -6.12 -4.13
N GLY A 27 2.72 -4.89 -3.66
CA GLY A 27 1.61 -4.00 -3.30
C GLY A 27 1.53 -3.67 -1.83
N LEU A 28 0.29 -3.53 -1.34
CA LEU A 28 -0.05 -2.96 -0.05
C LEU A 28 0.37 -1.48 0.09
N GLY A 29 0.27 -0.95 1.29
CA GLY A 29 0.63 0.42 1.59
C GLY A 29 2.08 0.59 2.02
N GLU A 30 2.28 1.57 2.88
CA GLU A 30 3.59 1.89 3.42
C GLU A 30 4.10 0.78 4.34
N SER A 31 5.34 0.34 4.12
CA SER A 31 6.05 -0.58 5.01
C SER A 31 7.56 -0.50 4.79
N ASN A 32 8.35 -0.79 5.81
CA ASN A 32 9.81 -0.85 5.71
C ASN A 32 10.33 -2.21 5.21
N ARG A 33 9.43 -3.13 4.89
CA ARG A 33 9.77 -4.43 4.30
C ARG A 33 10.05 -4.31 2.80
N GLY A 34 10.73 -5.29 2.26
CA GLY A 34 11.09 -5.33 0.85
C GLY A 34 9.91 -5.31 -0.13
N ILE A 35 10.22 -5.24 -1.41
CA ILE A 35 9.22 -5.21 -2.49
C ILE A 35 8.37 -6.48 -2.52
N ASN A 36 9.01 -7.66 -2.39
CA ASN A 36 8.28 -8.91 -2.25
C ASN A 36 7.69 -9.02 -0.84
N LYS A 37 6.37 -9.11 -0.77
CA LYS A 37 5.61 -9.11 0.49
C LYS A 37 5.49 -10.49 1.15
N ARG A 38 6.04 -11.55 0.54
CA ARG A 38 6.00 -12.92 1.12
C ARG A 38 6.74 -13.02 2.44
N GLY A 39 6.26 -13.91 3.30
CA GLY A 39 6.84 -14.25 4.59
C GLY A 39 6.40 -13.33 5.74
N PHE A 40 5.42 -12.46 5.53
CA PHE A 40 4.98 -11.51 6.53
C PHE A 40 3.46 -11.40 6.66
N LEU A 41 3.04 -10.92 7.82
CA LEU A 41 1.68 -10.50 8.13
C LEU A 41 1.59 -8.98 8.02
N TYR A 42 0.55 -8.49 7.34
CA TYR A 42 0.26 -7.06 7.21
C TYR A 42 -1.17 -6.78 7.66
N VAL A 43 -1.35 -5.66 8.33
CA VAL A 43 -2.68 -5.13 8.64
C VAL A 43 -2.88 -3.87 7.82
N SER A 44 -3.86 -3.87 6.93
CA SER A 44 -4.22 -2.68 6.16
C SER A 44 -5.00 -1.73 7.05
N ASN A 45 -4.27 -0.83 7.68
CA ASN A 45 -4.75 0.19 8.60
C ASN A 45 -3.80 1.39 8.55
N CYS A 46 -4.33 2.61 8.59
CA CYS A 46 -3.52 3.81 8.72
C CYS A 46 -3.20 4.03 10.19
N THR A 47 -1.93 3.92 10.55
CA THR A 47 -1.46 4.01 11.93
C THR A 47 -0.43 5.13 12.07
N ASP A 48 -0.64 6.04 13.02
CA ASP A 48 0.35 7.04 13.42
C ASP A 48 1.46 6.35 14.24
N GLU A 49 2.52 5.92 13.55
CA GLU A 49 3.60 5.13 14.11
C GLU A 49 4.95 5.82 13.88
N PRO A 50 5.54 6.42 14.93
CA PRO A 50 6.82 7.11 14.79
C PRO A 50 8.03 6.17 14.66
N ASN A 51 7.90 4.91 15.08
CA ASN A 51 8.98 3.92 15.03
C ASN A 51 8.81 3.01 13.81
N HIS A 52 9.39 3.38 12.69
CA HIS A 52 9.29 2.66 11.43
C HIS A 52 10.26 1.47 11.39
N THR A 53 10.03 0.46 12.21
CA THR A 53 10.81 -0.78 12.19
C THR A 53 10.23 -1.80 11.21
N GLU A 54 11.04 -2.80 10.80
CA GLU A 54 10.61 -3.80 9.81
C GLU A 54 9.52 -4.75 10.31
N ASP A 55 9.35 -4.89 11.62
CA ASP A 55 8.31 -5.74 12.21
C ASP A 55 6.91 -5.10 12.20
N LYS A 56 6.79 -3.81 11.90
CA LYS A 56 5.49 -3.13 11.84
C LYS A 56 4.60 -3.70 10.75
N GLN A 57 3.38 -4.02 11.12
CA GLN A 57 2.36 -4.57 10.22
C GLN A 57 1.56 -3.49 9.50
N SER A 58 1.56 -2.26 10.03
CA SER A 58 0.92 -1.09 9.45
C SER A 58 1.72 0.18 9.76
N LEU A 59 1.68 1.15 8.85
CA LEU A 59 2.22 2.50 8.99
C LEU A 59 1.17 3.53 8.56
N TYR A 60 1.57 4.70 8.07
CA TYR A 60 0.65 5.78 7.71
C TYR A 60 -0.20 5.49 6.47
N GLY A 61 0.37 4.85 5.46
CA GLY A 61 -0.30 4.57 4.18
C GLY A 61 -0.81 3.14 4.09
N ALA A 62 -2.12 2.95 3.86
CA ALA A 62 -2.74 1.65 3.66
C ALA A 62 -3.41 1.57 2.29
N HIS A 63 -3.12 0.50 1.53
CA HIS A 63 -3.73 0.22 0.23
C HIS A 63 -4.08 -1.26 0.14
N ASN A 64 -5.36 -1.57 -0.12
CA ASN A 64 -5.90 -2.93 -0.16
C ASN A 64 -5.71 -3.58 -1.54
N PHE A 65 -4.57 -3.35 -2.17
CA PHE A 65 -4.25 -3.87 -3.49
C PHE A 65 -2.93 -4.62 -3.48
N ILE A 66 -2.94 -5.84 -4.02
CA ILE A 66 -1.75 -6.65 -4.24
C ILE A 66 -1.75 -7.23 -5.65
N ILE A 67 -0.56 -7.55 -6.13
CA ILE A 67 -0.32 -8.30 -7.36
C ILE A 67 0.43 -9.57 -7.00
N VAL A 68 -0.11 -10.70 -7.38
CA VAL A 68 0.60 -11.98 -7.39
C VAL A 68 1.18 -12.16 -8.78
N ASP A 69 2.50 -12.22 -8.88
CA ASP A 69 3.24 -12.32 -10.14
C ASP A 69 3.99 -13.64 -10.17
N GLY A 70 3.53 -14.56 -10.99
CA GLY A 70 4.06 -15.92 -11.13
C GLY A 70 4.50 -16.22 -12.55
N ILE A 71 5.21 -17.32 -12.74
CA ILE A 71 5.74 -17.72 -14.06
C ILE A 71 4.62 -18.01 -15.07
N ASN A 72 3.56 -18.64 -14.61
CA ASN A 72 2.50 -19.14 -15.49
C ASN A 72 1.25 -18.24 -15.53
N HIS A 73 1.11 -17.36 -14.55
CA HIS A 73 -0.04 -16.46 -14.43
C HIS A 73 0.29 -15.31 -13.47
N SER A 74 -0.30 -14.18 -13.74
CA SER A 74 -0.25 -13.02 -12.86
C SER A 74 -1.66 -12.48 -12.66
N PHE A 75 -1.98 -12.05 -11.45
CA PHE A 75 -3.28 -11.45 -11.15
C PHE A 75 -3.19 -10.44 -10.02
N GLY A 76 -4.08 -9.44 -10.04
CA GLY A 76 -4.27 -8.49 -8.96
C GLY A 76 -5.48 -8.83 -8.11
N LEU A 77 -5.39 -8.51 -6.83
CA LEU A 77 -6.49 -8.54 -5.88
C LEU A 77 -6.68 -7.16 -5.28
N PHE A 78 -7.87 -6.60 -5.44
CA PHE A 78 -8.25 -5.35 -4.80
C PHE A 78 -9.49 -5.57 -3.93
N VAL A 79 -9.36 -5.29 -2.64
CA VAL A 79 -10.47 -5.33 -1.69
C VAL A 79 -10.94 -3.89 -1.44
N ASP A 80 -12.06 -3.54 -2.05
CA ASP A 80 -12.69 -2.23 -1.88
C ASP A 80 -13.54 -2.24 -0.61
N TYR A 81 -12.87 -1.98 0.51
CA TYR A 81 -13.49 -1.95 1.83
C TYR A 81 -12.69 -1.03 2.78
N PRO A 82 -13.34 -0.13 3.54
CA PRO A 82 -12.66 0.94 4.29
C PRO A 82 -12.29 0.57 5.72
N THR A 83 -12.20 -0.70 6.07
CA THR A 83 -11.82 -1.14 7.42
C THR A 83 -10.58 -2.03 7.40
N ASN A 84 -10.17 -2.49 8.59
CA ASN A 84 -9.00 -3.33 8.76
C ASN A 84 -9.11 -4.65 8.00
N LEU A 85 -8.12 -4.91 7.18
CA LEU A 85 -7.92 -6.19 6.50
C LEU A 85 -6.59 -6.77 6.94
N THR A 86 -6.56 -8.07 7.14
CA THR A 86 -5.29 -8.78 7.39
C THR A 86 -4.87 -9.51 6.12
N PHE A 87 -3.62 -9.28 5.71
CA PHE A 87 -2.96 -9.98 4.62
C PHE A 87 -1.86 -10.86 5.21
N ASP A 88 -2.10 -12.15 5.28
CA ASP A 88 -1.11 -13.16 5.62
C ASP A 88 -0.50 -13.70 4.32
N ILE A 89 0.71 -13.30 4.03
CA ILE A 89 1.37 -13.64 2.77
C ILE A 89 2.50 -14.63 3.03
N GLY A 90 2.14 -15.87 3.36
CA GLY A 90 3.11 -16.91 3.64
C GLY A 90 3.78 -16.79 5.03
N TYR A 91 3.19 -16.08 5.95
CA TYR A 91 3.68 -15.95 7.33
C TYR A 91 3.26 -17.14 8.19
N THR A 92 1.96 -17.42 8.29
CA THR A 92 1.45 -18.58 9.05
C THR A 92 1.72 -19.89 8.31
N ARG A 93 1.53 -19.89 7.01
CA ARG A 93 1.84 -21.02 6.12
C ARG A 93 2.58 -20.49 4.89
N GLN A 94 3.80 -20.99 4.67
CA GLN A 94 4.72 -20.49 3.64
C GLN A 94 4.17 -20.51 2.21
N ASP A 95 3.26 -21.46 1.93
CA ASP A 95 2.62 -21.64 0.65
C ASP A 95 1.24 -20.97 0.51
N THR A 96 0.80 -20.21 1.52
CA THR A 96 -0.57 -19.71 1.56
C THR A 96 -0.59 -18.20 1.65
N LEU A 97 -1.31 -17.55 0.73
CA LEU A 97 -1.76 -16.17 0.84
C LEU A 97 -3.20 -16.19 1.35
N SER A 98 -3.46 -15.48 2.44
CA SER A 98 -4.80 -15.33 3.01
C SER A 98 -5.12 -13.86 3.25
N ILE A 99 -6.33 -13.44 2.85
CA ILE A 99 -6.87 -12.10 3.14
C ILE A 99 -8.11 -12.31 3.99
N THR A 100 -8.15 -11.69 5.15
CA THR A 100 -9.29 -11.82 6.08
C THR A 100 -9.82 -10.47 6.52
N CYS A 101 -11.15 -10.42 6.74
CA CYS A 101 -11.87 -9.31 7.29
C CYS A 101 -13.00 -9.83 8.18
N ALA A 102 -13.32 -9.12 9.26
CA ALA A 102 -14.42 -9.49 10.14
C ALA A 102 -15.81 -9.32 9.49
N ASP A 103 -15.91 -8.45 8.48
CA ASP A 103 -17.14 -8.21 7.73
C ASP A 103 -17.08 -8.90 6.37
N ALA A 104 -18.22 -9.43 5.92
CA ALA A 104 -18.35 -10.09 4.62
C ALA A 104 -18.99 -9.19 3.54
N ASP A 105 -19.51 -8.02 3.91
CA ASP A 105 -20.11 -7.06 2.96
C ASP A 105 -19.05 -6.14 2.36
N LEU A 106 -18.25 -6.69 1.45
CA LEU A 106 -17.18 -6.02 0.75
C LEU A 106 -17.18 -6.33 -0.75
N LYS A 107 -16.40 -5.58 -1.53
CA LYS A 107 -16.15 -5.87 -2.95
C LYS A 107 -14.73 -6.38 -3.15
N LEU A 108 -14.60 -7.56 -3.70
CA LEU A 108 -13.34 -8.11 -4.16
C LEU A 108 -13.25 -8.04 -5.68
N TYR A 109 -12.24 -7.37 -6.18
CA TYR A 109 -11.88 -7.37 -7.61
C TYR A 109 -10.71 -8.31 -7.83
N VAL A 110 -10.89 -9.24 -8.75
CA VAL A 110 -9.82 -10.09 -9.28
C VAL A 110 -9.47 -9.58 -10.67
N ILE A 111 -8.23 -9.18 -10.89
CA ILE A 111 -7.76 -8.54 -12.10
C ILE A 111 -6.78 -9.50 -12.78
N ASP A 112 -7.23 -10.17 -13.84
CA ASP A 112 -6.37 -11.01 -14.65
C ASP A 112 -5.50 -10.17 -15.58
N GLY A 113 -4.22 -10.52 -15.75
CA GLY A 113 -3.32 -9.77 -16.62
C GLY A 113 -2.09 -10.56 -17.04
N SER A 114 -1.45 -10.09 -18.09
CA SER A 114 -0.23 -10.70 -18.65
C SER A 114 0.99 -10.52 -17.75
N ASP A 115 1.02 -9.44 -17.00
CA ASP A 115 2.12 -9.05 -16.11
C ASP A 115 1.66 -7.97 -15.11
N ALA A 116 2.54 -7.58 -14.21
CA ALA A 116 2.26 -6.58 -13.19
C ALA A 116 1.91 -5.18 -13.77
N TYR A 117 2.45 -4.82 -14.94
CA TYR A 117 2.14 -3.54 -15.60
C TYR A 117 0.73 -3.55 -16.17
N ASP A 118 0.31 -4.65 -16.80
CA ASP A 118 -1.03 -4.80 -17.32
C ASP A 118 -2.07 -4.77 -16.21
N ILE A 119 -1.83 -5.50 -15.12
CA ILE A 119 -2.68 -5.53 -13.94
C ILE A 119 -2.79 -4.12 -13.32
N THR A 120 -1.69 -3.40 -13.18
CA THR A 120 -1.68 -2.02 -12.67
C THR A 120 -2.47 -1.08 -13.57
N ARG A 121 -2.37 -1.23 -14.89
CA ARG A 121 -3.14 -0.45 -15.85
C ARG A 121 -4.64 -0.70 -15.71
N GLN A 122 -5.05 -1.97 -15.56
CA GLN A 122 -6.44 -2.34 -15.35
C GLN A 122 -6.96 -1.84 -13.99
N PHE A 123 -6.18 -1.98 -12.92
CA PHE A 123 -6.52 -1.41 -11.61
C PHE A 123 -6.80 0.09 -11.68
N ARG A 124 -5.99 0.85 -12.43
CA ARG A 124 -6.22 2.29 -12.65
C ARG A 124 -7.51 2.60 -13.43
N HIS A 125 -8.06 1.67 -14.18
CA HIS A 125 -9.40 1.84 -14.76
C HIS A 125 -10.51 1.72 -13.70
N ILE A 126 -10.28 0.92 -12.66
CA ILE A 126 -11.22 0.75 -11.55
C ILE A 126 -11.22 1.99 -10.64
N ILE A 127 -10.03 2.44 -10.21
CA ILE A 127 -9.89 3.54 -9.24
C ILE A 127 -9.78 4.93 -9.85
N GLY A 128 -9.62 5.02 -11.16
CA GLY A 128 -9.42 6.28 -11.88
C GLY A 128 -7.95 6.61 -12.15
N ARG A 129 -7.75 7.72 -12.87
CA ARG A 129 -6.41 8.19 -13.24
C ARG A 129 -5.76 8.92 -12.07
N SER A 130 -4.46 8.69 -11.87
CA SER A 130 -3.68 9.49 -10.93
C SER A 130 -3.64 10.95 -11.35
N TYR A 131 -3.83 11.85 -10.41
CA TYR A 131 -3.55 13.28 -10.61
C TYR A 131 -2.05 13.45 -10.83
N ILE A 132 -1.69 14.25 -11.84
CA ILE A 132 -0.31 14.67 -12.06
C ILE A 132 -0.15 16.05 -11.43
N PRO A 133 0.53 16.16 -10.29
CA PRO A 133 0.68 17.44 -9.60
C PRO A 133 1.64 18.38 -10.35
N PRO A 134 1.61 19.68 -10.06
CA PRO A 134 2.55 20.63 -10.63
C PRO A 134 3.99 20.31 -10.21
N ARG A 135 4.96 20.81 -10.98
CA ARG A 135 6.38 20.45 -10.82
C ARG A 135 6.93 20.66 -9.40
N PHE A 136 6.50 21.71 -8.70
CA PHE A 136 6.99 21.99 -7.35
C PHE A 136 6.65 20.87 -6.34
N ALA A 137 5.58 20.13 -6.58
CA ALA A 137 5.15 19.04 -5.70
C ALA A 137 6.10 17.82 -5.74
N PHE A 138 7.01 17.77 -6.71
CA PHE A 138 8.09 16.79 -6.79
C PHE A 138 9.41 17.30 -6.19
N GLY A 139 9.41 18.52 -5.64
CA GLY A 139 10.56 19.12 -4.98
C GLY A 139 10.59 18.83 -3.48
N PHE A 140 11.46 19.55 -2.77
CA PHE A 140 11.61 19.38 -1.33
C PHE A 140 10.49 20.07 -0.56
N GLY A 141 9.79 19.31 0.28
CA GLY A 141 8.77 19.79 1.21
C GLY A 141 9.27 19.72 2.65
N GLN A 142 9.32 20.87 3.33
CA GLN A 142 9.64 20.94 4.74
C GLN A 142 8.38 20.84 5.58
N SER A 143 8.34 19.87 6.46
CA SER A 143 7.32 19.70 7.49
C SER A 143 7.97 19.49 8.86
N ARG A 144 7.32 19.95 9.89
CA ARG A 144 7.62 19.57 11.28
C ARG A 144 6.44 19.91 12.16
N TRP A 145 6.22 19.15 13.18
CA TRP A 145 5.32 19.51 14.27
C TRP A 145 5.81 20.77 14.99
N GLY A 146 4.96 21.80 15.11
CA GLY A 146 5.23 23.00 15.86
C GLY A 146 5.58 24.26 15.03
N TYR A 147 5.11 24.37 13.81
CA TYR A 147 5.03 25.66 13.11
C TYR A 147 3.73 26.37 13.50
N GLU A 148 3.73 27.08 14.63
CA GLU A 148 2.53 27.63 15.23
C GLU A 148 2.16 29.03 14.72
N LYS A 149 3.11 29.77 14.15
CA LYS A 149 2.95 31.17 13.77
C LYS A 149 3.43 31.44 12.34
N PRO A 150 2.86 32.43 11.64
CA PRO A 150 3.34 32.84 10.32
C PRO A 150 4.84 33.17 10.27
N GLU A 151 5.40 33.65 11.38
CA GLU A 151 6.82 34.01 11.51
C GLU A 151 7.70 32.77 11.40
N ASP A 152 7.26 31.59 11.90
CA ASP A 152 7.99 30.34 11.84
C ASP A 152 8.17 29.90 10.36
N PHE A 153 7.13 30.02 9.55
CA PHE A 153 7.18 29.74 8.12
C PHE A 153 8.12 30.68 7.38
N ARG A 154 8.00 32.00 7.65
CA ARG A 154 8.90 33.01 7.05
C ARG A 154 10.35 32.73 7.40
N LYS A 155 10.61 32.36 8.67
CA LYS A 155 11.96 32.00 9.14
C LYS A 155 12.48 30.77 8.40
N VAL A 156 11.71 29.69 8.32
CA VAL A 156 12.09 28.45 7.62
C VAL A 156 12.45 28.73 6.17
N VAL A 157 11.61 29.44 5.45
CA VAL A 157 11.88 29.81 4.06
C VAL A 157 13.15 30.66 3.95
N SER A 158 13.29 31.65 4.82
CA SER A 158 14.45 32.56 4.83
C SER A 158 15.75 31.80 5.10
N GLU A 159 15.77 30.91 6.08
CA GLU A 159 16.99 30.14 6.42
C GLU A 159 17.38 29.17 5.29
N HIS A 160 16.44 28.51 4.65
CA HIS A 160 16.71 27.67 3.47
C HIS A 160 17.31 28.50 2.33
N ARG A 161 16.76 29.69 2.05
CA ARG A 161 17.30 30.60 1.01
C ARG A 161 18.71 31.08 1.34
N LYS A 162 18.97 31.47 2.58
CA LYS A 162 20.31 31.87 3.04
C LYS A 162 21.33 30.74 2.94
N ALA A 163 20.92 29.52 3.27
CA ALA A 163 21.76 28.34 3.21
C ALA A 163 21.93 27.75 1.79
N HIS A 164 21.26 28.35 0.78
CA HIS A 164 21.20 27.83 -0.60
C HIS A 164 20.66 26.40 -0.69
N VAL A 165 19.78 26.00 0.24
CA VAL A 165 19.08 24.72 0.23
C VAL A 165 17.76 24.87 -0.54
N PRO A 166 17.49 24.03 -1.54
CA PRO A 166 16.22 24.02 -2.26
C PRO A 166 15.05 23.82 -1.30
N LEU A 167 13.96 24.53 -1.54
CA LEU A 167 12.71 24.42 -0.80
C LEU A 167 11.57 24.80 -1.74
N ASP A 168 10.65 23.88 -1.95
CA ASP A 168 9.51 24.03 -2.86
C ASP A 168 8.18 24.16 -2.13
N MET A 169 8.05 23.51 -0.97
CA MET A 169 6.83 23.49 -0.17
C MET A 169 7.15 23.58 1.33
N VAL A 170 6.23 24.16 2.07
CA VAL A 170 6.22 24.12 3.54
C VAL A 170 4.81 23.70 3.98
N TYR A 171 4.72 22.74 4.86
CA TYR A 171 3.46 22.28 5.40
C TYR A 171 3.10 23.04 6.68
N MET A 172 1.85 23.49 6.74
CA MET A 172 1.22 23.99 7.96
C MET A 172 0.67 22.79 8.71
N ASP A 173 1.35 22.43 9.77
CA ASP A 173 1.07 21.26 10.57
C ASP A 173 0.31 21.65 11.84
#